data_ce9fec6a52d189fcb6179b81f564aa57
#
_entry.id   ce9fec6a52d189fcb6179b81f564aa57
#
_cell.length_a   1.000
_cell.length_b   1.000
_cell.length_c   1.000
_cell.angle_alpha   90.00
_cell.angle_beta   90.00
_cell.angle_gamma   90.00
#
_symmetry.space_group_name_H-M   'P 1'
#
loop_
_entity.id
_entity.type
_entity.pdbx_description
1 polymer ?
#
loop_
_entity_poly.entity_id
_entity_poly.type
_entity_poly.pdbx_seq_one_letter_code
_entity_poly.pdbx_strand_id
1 'polypeptide(L)'
;MSQTVLTPVQHIPSPEAVRDAVQAALGDKALRVSLALGEVAVVVKAAHYLDAAVLLRDAEGCRFEQLVDLCGVDYSEYRNGQHDGPRYAVVSHLLSVSLNQRVRLKVFCPDDDFPRIDSVNGVWNAANWFEREAFDLFGIIFEGHSDLRRILTDYGFIGHPFRKDFPTTGHVEMRYDPEQKRVIYQPVTIEQREVTPRIIREDGYGGQ
;
A
#
# COMPACT_ATOMS: atom_id res chain seq x y z
N MET A 1 -29.09 -16.09 -40.38
CA MET A 1 -27.83 -16.73 -39.92
C MET A 1 -27.05 -15.65 -39.15
N SER A 2 -27.07 -15.75 -37.82
CA SER A 2 -26.36 -14.80 -36.94
C SER A 2 -24.90 -15.21 -36.92
N GLN A 3 -24.01 -14.37 -37.46
CA GLN A 3 -22.57 -14.54 -37.32
C GLN A 3 -22.19 -14.22 -35.87
N THR A 4 -21.82 -15.24 -35.12
CA THR A 4 -21.19 -15.07 -33.80
C THR A 4 -19.81 -14.43 -34.06
N VAL A 5 -19.69 -13.14 -33.80
CA VAL A 5 -18.40 -12.46 -33.80
C VAL A 5 -17.62 -13.01 -32.61
N LEU A 6 -16.69 -13.92 -32.88
CA LEU A 6 -15.72 -14.37 -31.87
C LEU A 6 -14.85 -13.17 -31.51
N THR A 7 -15.01 -12.66 -30.31
CA THR A 7 -14.11 -11.66 -29.75
C THR A 7 -12.69 -12.26 -29.73
N PRO A 8 -11.68 -11.59 -30.30
CA PRO A 8 -10.32 -12.11 -30.28
C PRO A 8 -9.91 -12.40 -28.84
N VAL A 9 -9.38 -13.58 -28.59
CA VAL A 9 -8.80 -13.95 -27.27
C VAL A 9 -7.71 -12.93 -26.98
N GLN A 10 -7.93 -12.10 -25.99
CA GLN A 10 -6.94 -11.10 -25.57
C GLN A 10 -5.68 -11.85 -25.12
N HIS A 11 -4.58 -11.64 -25.79
CA HIS A 11 -3.31 -12.27 -25.45
C HIS A 11 -2.87 -11.75 -24.07
N ILE A 12 -2.83 -12.65 -23.09
CA ILE A 12 -2.29 -12.33 -21.76
C ILE A 12 -0.77 -12.37 -21.86
N PRO A 13 -0.05 -11.25 -21.65
CA PRO A 13 1.40 -11.24 -21.72
C PRO A 13 1.98 -12.12 -20.60
N SER A 14 3.12 -12.76 -20.88
CA SER A 14 3.82 -13.52 -19.83
C SER A 14 4.35 -12.57 -18.76
N PRO A 15 4.48 -13.01 -17.51
CA PRO A 15 5.04 -12.19 -16.45
C PRO A 15 6.46 -11.68 -16.75
N GLU A 16 7.25 -12.45 -17.51
CA GLU A 16 8.57 -12.07 -17.98
C GLU A 16 8.49 -10.88 -18.97
N ALA A 17 7.55 -10.93 -19.91
CA ALA A 17 7.32 -9.83 -20.85
C ALA A 17 6.89 -8.55 -20.14
N VAL A 18 6.03 -8.67 -19.12
CA VAL A 18 5.63 -7.53 -18.27
C VAL A 18 6.83 -6.96 -17.51
N ARG A 19 7.65 -7.82 -16.90
CA ARG A 19 8.88 -7.41 -16.22
C ARG A 19 9.80 -6.62 -17.15
N ASP A 20 10.03 -7.13 -18.35
CA ASP A 20 10.95 -6.54 -19.31
C ASP A 20 10.41 -5.19 -19.84
N ALA A 21 9.09 -5.10 -20.07
CA ALA A 21 8.43 -3.84 -20.44
C ALA A 21 8.55 -2.79 -19.34
N VAL A 22 8.31 -3.16 -18.08
CA VAL A 22 8.44 -2.29 -16.90
C VAL A 22 9.89 -1.83 -16.73
N GLN A 23 10.86 -2.76 -16.86
CA GLN A 23 12.28 -2.42 -16.77
C GLN A 23 12.71 -1.46 -17.89
N ALA A 24 12.23 -1.67 -19.10
CA ALA A 24 12.52 -0.79 -20.24
C ALA A 24 11.90 0.61 -20.05
N ALA A 25 10.68 0.70 -19.54
CA ALA A 25 9.99 1.97 -19.31
C ALA A 25 10.64 2.81 -18.21
N LEU A 26 11.09 2.19 -17.13
CA LEU A 26 11.62 2.89 -15.96
C LEU A 26 13.14 3.13 -16.02
N GLY A 27 13.88 2.27 -16.72
CA GLY A 27 15.34 2.39 -16.83
C GLY A 27 16.02 2.45 -15.45
N ASP A 28 16.80 3.51 -15.24
CA ASP A 28 17.56 3.81 -14.02
C ASP A 28 16.71 4.31 -12.83
N LYS A 29 15.45 4.68 -13.07
CA LYS A 29 14.51 5.06 -11.99
C LYS A 29 14.09 3.86 -11.14
N ALA A 30 14.11 2.65 -11.69
CA ALA A 30 13.86 1.43 -10.96
C ALA A 30 15.10 1.00 -10.16
N LEU A 31 14.97 0.92 -8.84
CA LEU A 31 15.99 0.33 -7.97
C LEU A 31 16.08 -1.18 -8.16
N ARG A 32 14.94 -1.81 -8.34
CA ARG A 32 14.82 -3.25 -8.52
C ARG A 32 13.51 -3.59 -9.20
N VAL A 33 13.57 -4.43 -10.23
CA VAL A 33 12.40 -5.11 -10.80
C VAL A 33 12.55 -6.60 -10.52
N SER A 34 11.55 -7.21 -9.94
CA SER A 34 11.56 -8.62 -9.55
C SER A 34 10.32 -9.34 -10.06
N LEU A 35 10.51 -10.59 -10.42
CA LEU A 35 9.44 -11.53 -10.75
C LEU A 35 9.49 -12.66 -9.73
N ALA A 36 8.40 -12.85 -8.99
CA ALA A 36 8.27 -13.92 -8.02
C ALA A 36 6.80 -14.37 -7.97
N LEU A 37 6.58 -15.68 -7.91
CA LEU A 37 5.24 -16.28 -7.84
C LEU A 37 4.29 -15.82 -8.98
N GLY A 38 4.86 -15.52 -10.16
CA GLY A 38 4.10 -15.01 -11.31
C GLY A 38 3.72 -13.54 -11.23
N GLU A 39 4.17 -12.80 -10.22
CA GLU A 39 3.90 -11.37 -10.04
C GLU A 39 5.15 -10.52 -10.28
N VAL A 40 4.97 -9.42 -10.99
CA VAL A 40 6.01 -8.41 -11.22
C VAL A 40 5.90 -7.33 -10.15
N ALA A 41 7.00 -7.09 -9.45
CA ALA A 41 7.11 -6.00 -8.49
C ALA A 41 8.30 -5.12 -8.79
N VAL A 42 8.10 -3.81 -8.73
CA VAL A 42 9.14 -2.80 -8.92
C VAL A 42 9.29 -1.96 -7.66
N VAL A 43 10.54 -1.68 -7.30
CA VAL A 43 10.90 -0.76 -6.23
C VAL A 43 11.56 0.45 -6.86
N VAL A 44 11.09 1.65 -6.49
CA VAL A 44 11.64 2.93 -6.95
C VAL A 44 12.09 3.78 -5.77
N LYS A 45 12.99 4.74 -6.03
CA LYS A 45 13.34 5.77 -5.03
C LYS A 45 12.20 6.76 -4.87
N ALA A 46 12.05 7.32 -3.66
CA ALA A 46 11.04 8.35 -3.38
C ALA A 46 11.12 9.53 -4.36
N ALA A 47 12.33 10.02 -4.65
CA ALA A 47 12.56 11.12 -5.60
C ALA A 47 12.11 10.84 -7.06
N HIS A 48 11.84 9.59 -7.40
CA HIS A 48 11.42 9.19 -8.76
C HIS A 48 10.01 8.57 -8.77
N TYR A 49 9.31 8.59 -7.63
CA TYR A 49 8.02 7.90 -7.49
C TYR A 49 6.95 8.46 -8.43
N LEU A 50 6.78 9.78 -8.46
CA LEU A 50 5.82 10.45 -9.33
C LEU A 50 6.17 10.25 -10.81
N ASP A 51 7.44 10.43 -11.20
CA ASP A 51 7.90 10.19 -12.56
C ASP A 51 7.66 8.73 -13.00
N ALA A 52 7.98 7.78 -12.11
CA ALA A 52 7.77 6.36 -12.39
C ALA A 52 6.29 6.04 -12.57
N ALA A 53 5.41 6.64 -11.76
CA ALA A 53 3.97 6.50 -11.88
C ALA A 53 3.46 6.98 -13.25
N VAL A 54 3.92 8.16 -13.72
CA VAL A 54 3.57 8.71 -15.03
C VAL A 54 4.07 7.79 -16.15
N LEU A 55 5.33 7.32 -16.08
CA LEU A 55 5.90 6.41 -17.09
C LEU A 55 5.14 5.09 -17.14
N LEU A 56 4.79 4.50 -16.00
CA LEU A 56 4.02 3.26 -15.96
C LEU A 56 2.61 3.42 -16.53
N ARG A 57 1.99 4.59 -16.36
CA ARG A 57 0.68 4.88 -16.95
C ARG A 57 0.77 5.05 -18.48
N ASP A 58 1.78 5.77 -18.97
CA ASP A 58 1.79 6.30 -20.34
C ASP A 58 2.65 5.48 -21.32
N ALA A 59 3.66 4.71 -20.84
CA ALA A 59 4.52 3.92 -21.72
C ALA A 59 3.72 2.83 -22.45
N GLU A 60 3.97 2.70 -23.77
CA GLU A 60 3.20 1.84 -24.67
C GLU A 60 3.16 0.36 -24.24
N GLY A 61 4.26 -0.17 -23.70
CA GLY A 61 4.33 -1.55 -23.20
C GLY A 61 3.78 -1.73 -21.78
N CYS A 62 3.42 -0.65 -21.08
CA CYS A 62 2.94 -0.65 -19.69
C CYS A 62 1.45 -0.32 -19.61
N ARG A 63 1.06 0.89 -19.97
CA ARG A 63 -0.32 1.38 -20.03
C ARG A 63 -1.15 0.98 -18.79
N PHE A 64 -0.60 1.22 -17.60
CA PHE A 64 -1.30 0.95 -16.36
C PHE A 64 -2.31 2.06 -16.07
N GLU A 65 -3.47 1.97 -16.71
CA GLU A 65 -4.53 2.98 -16.67
C GLU A 65 -5.21 3.05 -15.31
N GLN A 66 -5.20 1.97 -14.54
CA GLN A 66 -5.93 1.88 -13.29
C GLN A 66 -5.02 1.64 -12.09
N LEU A 67 -5.16 2.49 -11.08
CA LEU A 67 -4.72 2.18 -9.71
C LEU A 67 -5.83 1.36 -9.05
N VAL A 68 -5.52 0.09 -8.76
CA VAL A 68 -6.47 -0.84 -8.12
C VAL A 68 -6.50 -0.61 -6.62
N ASP A 69 -5.31 -0.42 -6.04
CA ASP A 69 -5.12 -0.24 -4.60
C ASP A 69 -3.81 0.50 -4.32
N LEU A 70 -3.78 1.26 -3.22
CA LEU A 70 -2.58 1.85 -2.65
C LEU A 70 -2.67 1.76 -1.14
N CYS A 71 -1.69 1.15 -0.51
CA CYS A 71 -1.65 1.02 0.95
C CYS A 71 -0.29 1.40 1.53
N GLY A 72 -0.31 1.91 2.77
CA GLY A 72 0.87 2.05 3.61
C GLY A 72 1.29 0.71 4.20
N VAL A 73 2.58 0.57 4.49
CA VAL A 73 3.14 -0.61 5.18
C VAL A 73 4.16 -0.15 6.21
N ASP A 74 4.05 -0.67 7.43
CA ASP A 74 5.04 -0.50 8.49
C ASP A 74 5.89 -1.77 8.61
N TYR A 75 7.20 -1.65 8.37
CA TYR A 75 8.16 -2.75 8.38
C TYR A 75 8.86 -2.95 9.72
N SER A 76 8.53 -2.16 10.77
CA SER A 76 9.25 -2.20 12.06
C SER A 76 9.29 -3.60 12.69
N GLU A 77 8.24 -4.41 12.53
CA GLU A 77 8.18 -5.79 13.04
C GLU A 77 8.39 -6.87 11.96
N TYR A 78 8.68 -6.47 10.73
CA TYR A 78 8.88 -7.42 9.64
C TYR A 78 10.09 -8.32 9.93
N ARG A 79 9.93 -9.65 9.74
CA ARG A 79 10.93 -10.67 10.08
C ARG A 79 11.43 -10.57 11.53
N ASN A 80 10.53 -10.36 12.48
CA ASN A 80 10.85 -10.18 13.90
C ASN A 80 11.78 -8.97 14.14
N GLY A 81 11.57 -7.86 13.43
CA GLY A 81 12.38 -6.64 13.56
C GLY A 81 13.74 -6.68 12.86
N GLN A 82 14.00 -7.70 12.02
CA GLN A 82 15.26 -7.83 11.26
C GLN A 82 15.23 -7.13 9.88
N HIS A 83 14.30 -6.18 9.69
CA HIS A 83 14.26 -5.40 8.47
C HIS A 83 15.39 -4.37 8.46
N ASP A 84 16.30 -4.50 7.48
CA ASP A 84 17.37 -3.53 7.24
C ASP A 84 16.92 -2.59 6.10
N GLY A 85 16.33 -1.46 6.46
CA GLY A 85 15.81 -0.48 5.51
C GLY A 85 14.81 0.49 6.15
N PRO A 86 14.26 1.45 5.37
CA PRO A 86 13.27 2.40 5.90
C PRO A 86 12.03 1.71 6.44
N ARG A 87 11.48 2.25 7.50
CA ARG A 87 10.34 1.69 8.22
C ARG A 87 9.06 1.70 7.38
N TYR A 88 8.77 2.81 6.71
CA TYR A 88 7.52 2.98 5.99
C TYR A 88 7.68 2.83 4.50
N ALA A 89 6.73 2.16 3.89
CA ALA A 89 6.61 2.05 2.44
C ALA A 89 5.17 2.28 1.98
N VAL A 90 5.03 2.72 0.74
CA VAL A 90 3.75 2.71 0.02
C VAL A 90 3.83 1.68 -1.09
N VAL A 91 2.78 0.88 -1.18
CA VAL A 91 2.62 -0.18 -2.18
C VAL A 91 1.38 0.10 -3.00
N SER A 92 1.57 0.26 -4.31
CA SER A 92 0.49 0.50 -5.27
C SER A 92 0.34 -0.72 -6.17
N HIS A 93 -0.90 -1.17 -6.36
CA HIS A 93 -1.26 -2.22 -7.31
C HIS A 93 -1.88 -1.59 -8.55
N LEU A 94 -1.22 -1.79 -9.68
CA LEU A 94 -1.60 -1.17 -10.94
C LEU A 94 -2.11 -2.23 -11.92
N LEU A 95 -3.13 -1.86 -12.68
CA LEU A 95 -3.74 -2.70 -13.71
C LEU A 95 -3.72 -1.97 -15.05
N SER A 96 -3.23 -2.65 -16.07
CA SER A 96 -3.48 -2.30 -17.46
C SER A 96 -4.68 -3.09 -17.93
N VAL A 97 -5.80 -2.41 -18.17
CA VAL A 97 -7.02 -3.00 -18.71
C VAL A 97 -6.82 -3.34 -20.18
N SER A 98 -6.13 -2.46 -20.92
CA SER A 98 -5.90 -2.61 -22.36
C SER A 98 -4.94 -3.76 -22.69
N LEU A 99 -3.93 -4.02 -21.84
CA LEU A 99 -2.92 -5.07 -22.06
C LEU A 99 -3.14 -6.29 -21.15
N ASN A 100 -4.15 -6.27 -20.27
CA ASN A 100 -4.47 -7.33 -19.31
C ASN A 100 -3.26 -7.79 -18.49
N GLN A 101 -2.58 -6.84 -17.87
CA GLN A 101 -1.37 -7.06 -17.07
C GLN A 101 -1.41 -6.27 -15.76
N ARG A 102 -0.65 -6.74 -14.76
CA ARG A 102 -0.57 -6.12 -13.44
C ARG A 102 0.87 -5.93 -13.02
N VAL A 103 1.11 -4.89 -12.20
CA VAL A 103 2.39 -4.64 -11.54
C VAL A 103 2.17 -4.11 -10.14
N ARG A 104 3.07 -4.46 -9.23
CA ARG A 104 3.15 -3.87 -7.90
C ARG A 104 4.28 -2.84 -7.88
N LEU A 105 3.94 -1.59 -7.68
CA LEU A 105 4.89 -0.50 -7.49
C LEU A 105 5.10 -0.26 -5.99
N LYS A 106 6.34 -0.29 -5.54
CA LYS A 106 6.72 -0.04 -4.14
C LYS A 106 7.70 1.13 -4.06
N VAL A 107 7.47 2.00 -3.09
CA VAL A 107 8.36 3.09 -2.71
C VAL A 107 8.52 3.11 -1.20
N PHE A 108 9.75 3.32 -0.73
CA PHE A 108 10.04 3.52 0.69
C PHE A 108 10.13 5.00 1.01
N CYS A 109 9.55 5.40 2.14
CA CYS A 109 9.70 6.75 2.66
C CYS A 109 11.14 6.92 3.19
N PRO A 110 11.83 8.02 2.83
CA PRO A 110 13.25 8.18 3.18
C PRO A 110 13.48 8.55 4.66
N ASP A 111 12.44 9.01 5.35
CA ASP A 111 12.49 9.48 6.73
C ASP A 111 11.45 8.70 7.55
N ASP A 112 11.89 8.07 8.63
CA ASP A 112 11.02 7.27 9.51
C ASP A 112 10.29 8.13 10.56
N ASP A 113 10.84 9.27 10.95
CA ASP A 113 10.21 10.19 11.91
C ASP A 113 9.12 11.02 11.22
N PHE A 114 9.36 11.40 9.96
CA PHE A 114 8.45 12.19 9.16
C PHE A 114 8.28 11.59 7.75
N PRO A 115 7.58 10.45 7.64
CA PRO A 115 7.45 9.73 6.38
C PRO A 115 6.66 10.52 5.36
N ARG A 116 7.30 10.85 4.22
CA ARG A 116 6.69 11.62 3.13
C ARG A 116 7.16 11.13 1.77
N ILE A 117 6.25 11.22 0.81
CA ILE A 117 6.48 10.95 -0.62
C ILE A 117 5.56 11.83 -1.46
N ASP A 118 5.83 11.92 -2.75
CA ASP A 118 4.95 12.61 -3.69
C ASP A 118 3.59 11.93 -3.81
N SER A 119 2.53 12.71 -3.97
CA SER A 119 1.20 12.21 -4.29
C SER A 119 1.11 11.79 -5.75
N VAL A 120 0.45 10.68 -6.03
CA VAL A 120 0.09 10.23 -7.38
C VAL A 120 -1.37 10.50 -7.74
N ASN A 121 -2.06 11.34 -6.95
CA ASN A 121 -3.44 11.73 -7.19
C ASN A 121 -3.64 12.40 -8.57
N GLY A 122 -2.63 13.14 -9.06
CA GLY A 122 -2.64 13.72 -10.41
C GLY A 122 -2.42 12.69 -11.53
N VAL A 123 -1.96 11.48 -11.21
CA VAL A 123 -1.76 10.38 -12.16
C VAL A 123 -3.00 9.51 -12.23
N TRP A 124 -3.52 9.10 -11.07
CA TRP A 124 -4.75 8.31 -10.92
C TRP A 124 -5.67 8.94 -9.88
N ASN A 125 -6.85 9.37 -10.27
CA ASN A 125 -7.81 10.00 -9.36
C ASN A 125 -8.23 9.10 -8.19
N ALA A 126 -8.16 7.77 -8.36
CA ALA A 126 -8.44 6.81 -7.29
C ALA A 126 -7.47 6.95 -6.11
N ALA A 127 -6.24 7.44 -6.34
CA ALA A 127 -5.24 7.63 -5.30
C ALA A 127 -5.71 8.59 -4.19
N ASN A 128 -6.61 9.52 -4.49
CA ASN A 128 -7.09 10.50 -3.50
C ASN A 128 -7.51 9.85 -2.17
N TRP A 129 -8.36 8.84 -2.23
CA TRP A 129 -8.88 8.21 -1.02
C TRP A 129 -7.88 7.23 -0.39
N PHE A 130 -7.14 6.48 -1.21
CA PHE A 130 -6.12 5.56 -0.73
C PHE A 130 -4.95 6.28 -0.04
N GLU A 131 -4.52 7.42 -0.58
CA GLU A 131 -3.48 8.24 0.05
C GLU A 131 -3.96 8.83 1.38
N ARG A 132 -5.21 9.28 1.45
CA ARG A 132 -5.82 9.71 2.71
C ARG A 132 -5.91 8.59 3.74
N GLU A 133 -6.23 7.37 3.32
CA GLU A 133 -6.22 6.18 4.18
C GLU A 133 -4.81 5.89 4.71
N ALA A 134 -3.81 5.86 3.83
CA ALA A 134 -2.43 5.64 4.23
C ALA A 134 -1.90 6.76 5.15
N PHE A 135 -2.29 8.01 4.92
CA PHE A 135 -2.02 9.12 5.83
C PHE A 135 -2.70 8.91 7.19
N ASP A 136 -3.97 8.57 7.20
CA ASP A 136 -4.74 8.42 8.44
C ASP A 136 -4.21 7.28 9.30
N LEU A 137 -3.95 6.12 8.69
CA LEU A 137 -3.61 4.89 9.41
C LEU A 137 -2.12 4.76 9.74
N PHE A 138 -1.22 5.32 8.92
CA PHE A 138 0.23 5.20 9.08
C PHE A 138 0.95 6.53 9.31
N GLY A 139 0.31 7.66 9.01
CA GLY A 139 0.92 8.99 9.10
C GLY A 139 1.88 9.31 7.97
N ILE A 140 1.74 8.65 6.81
CA ILE A 140 2.54 8.95 5.62
C ILE A 140 1.95 10.19 4.95
N ILE A 141 2.79 11.20 4.72
CA ILE A 141 2.40 12.46 4.08
C ILE A 141 2.60 12.35 2.58
N PHE A 142 1.56 12.70 1.82
CA PHE A 142 1.59 12.72 0.36
C PHE A 142 1.71 14.17 -0.12
N GLU A 143 2.91 14.55 -0.54
CA GLU A 143 3.20 15.91 -1.01
C GLU A 143 2.48 16.18 -2.34
N GLY A 144 1.78 17.32 -2.43
CA GLY A 144 0.99 17.67 -3.62
C GLY A 144 -0.41 17.07 -3.65
N HIS A 145 -0.84 16.33 -2.62
CA HIS A 145 -2.22 15.88 -2.51
C HIS A 145 -3.18 17.06 -2.34
N SER A 146 -4.30 17.06 -3.07
CA SER A 146 -5.22 18.20 -3.12
C SER A 146 -6.03 18.42 -1.83
N ASP A 147 -6.27 17.38 -1.03
CA ASP A 147 -7.11 17.43 0.18
C ASP A 147 -6.68 16.32 1.17
N LEU A 148 -5.46 16.38 1.69
CA LEU A 148 -4.91 15.40 2.61
C LEU A 148 -5.48 15.60 4.02
N ARG A 149 -6.42 14.77 4.39
CA ARG A 149 -7.09 14.76 5.71
C ARG A 149 -7.50 13.35 6.08
N ARG A 150 -7.73 13.10 7.37
CA ARG A 150 -8.19 11.79 7.85
C ARG A 150 -9.50 11.37 7.18
N ILE A 151 -9.72 10.07 7.04
CA ILE A 151 -10.88 9.49 6.35
C ILE A 151 -11.59 8.40 7.17
N LEU A 152 -10.87 7.63 7.96
CA LEU A 152 -11.40 6.49 8.72
C LEU A 152 -11.48 6.76 10.22
N THR A 153 -10.49 7.46 10.79
CA THR A 153 -10.48 7.75 12.22
C THR A 153 -11.32 9.00 12.54
N ASP A 154 -11.75 9.12 13.79
CA ASP A 154 -12.51 10.28 14.29
C ASP A 154 -11.68 11.57 14.21
N TYR A 155 -12.34 12.72 14.16
CA TYR A 155 -11.69 14.04 14.09
C TYR A 155 -10.75 14.33 15.27
N GLY A 156 -11.02 13.78 16.44
CA GLY A 156 -10.20 13.91 17.64
C GLY A 156 -9.22 12.75 17.87
N PHE A 157 -9.10 11.82 16.94
CA PHE A 157 -8.24 10.65 17.11
C PHE A 157 -6.77 11.05 17.12
N ILE A 158 -6.02 10.56 18.13
CA ILE A 158 -4.60 10.84 18.29
C ILE A 158 -3.79 9.60 17.96
N GLY A 159 -2.86 9.74 17.02
CA GLY A 159 -1.98 8.67 16.55
C GLY A 159 -2.41 8.07 15.21
N HIS A 160 -1.77 6.95 14.86
CA HIS A 160 -1.94 6.23 13.60
C HIS A 160 -2.09 4.73 13.91
N PRO A 161 -3.32 4.19 13.84
CA PRO A 161 -3.65 2.90 14.46
C PRO A 161 -3.06 1.69 13.75
N PHE A 162 -2.52 1.81 12.53
CA PHE A 162 -1.88 0.70 11.82
C PHE A 162 -0.36 0.67 11.96
N ARG A 163 0.23 1.66 12.64
CA ARG A 163 1.63 1.57 13.07
C ARG A 163 1.78 0.41 14.05
N LYS A 164 2.86 -0.37 13.92
CA LYS A 164 3.09 -1.55 14.74
C LYS A 164 3.31 -1.25 16.22
N ASP A 165 3.79 -0.05 16.52
CA ASP A 165 3.95 0.47 17.88
C ASP A 165 2.67 1.07 18.48
N PHE A 166 1.56 1.16 17.71
CA PHE A 166 0.28 1.61 18.24
C PHE A 166 -0.44 0.43 18.95
N PRO A 167 -0.91 0.61 20.20
CA PRO A 167 -1.55 -0.48 20.94
C PRO A 167 -2.87 -0.90 20.30
N THR A 168 -3.13 -2.20 20.21
CA THR A 168 -4.35 -2.75 19.58
C THR A 168 -5.64 -2.32 20.31
N THR A 169 -5.56 -2.01 21.60
CA THR A 169 -6.68 -1.48 22.40
C THR A 169 -6.87 0.03 22.24
N GLY A 170 -5.91 0.73 21.60
CA GLY A 170 -5.87 2.18 21.58
C GLY A 170 -5.47 2.80 22.93
N HIS A 171 -5.55 4.12 23.01
CA HIS A 171 -5.25 4.88 24.24
C HIS A 171 -6.52 5.38 24.91
N VAL A 172 -7.60 5.51 24.16
CA VAL A 172 -8.86 6.12 24.57
C VAL A 172 -10.02 5.25 24.06
N GLU A 173 -11.03 5.09 24.90
CA GLU A 173 -12.30 4.44 24.54
C GLU A 173 -13.47 5.39 24.65
N MET A 174 -14.50 5.16 23.86
CA MET A 174 -15.77 5.89 23.97
C MET A 174 -16.74 5.12 24.84
N ARG A 175 -17.36 5.82 25.79
CA ARG A 175 -18.38 5.26 26.68
C ARG A 175 -19.58 6.20 26.75
N TYR A 176 -20.77 5.63 26.79
CA TYR A 176 -21.97 6.40 27.10
C TYR A 176 -22.06 6.67 28.61
N ASP A 177 -22.13 7.95 28.98
CA ASP A 177 -22.34 8.39 30.35
C ASP A 177 -23.85 8.64 30.55
N PRO A 178 -24.54 7.80 31.38
CA PRO A 178 -25.97 7.93 31.61
C PRO A 178 -26.34 9.16 32.44
N GLU A 179 -25.43 9.70 33.25
CA GLU A 179 -25.67 10.90 34.06
C GLU A 179 -25.62 12.15 33.21
N GLN A 180 -24.58 12.25 32.35
CA GLN A 180 -24.42 13.36 31.42
C GLN A 180 -25.26 13.20 30.15
N LYS A 181 -25.86 12.01 29.93
CA LYS A 181 -26.64 11.63 28.73
C LYS A 181 -25.92 11.89 27.40
N ARG A 182 -24.59 11.63 27.38
CA ARG A 182 -23.73 11.81 26.20
C ARG A 182 -22.62 10.77 26.14
N VAL A 183 -22.01 10.64 24.97
CA VAL A 183 -20.77 9.89 24.79
C VAL A 183 -19.60 10.71 25.33
N ILE A 184 -18.78 10.09 26.16
CA ILE A 184 -17.54 10.67 26.70
C ILE A 184 -16.33 9.83 26.25
N TYR A 185 -15.18 10.46 26.20
CA TYR A 185 -13.90 9.79 26.00
C TYR A 185 -13.24 9.60 27.36
N GLN A 186 -12.73 8.40 27.57
CA GLN A 186 -11.98 8.06 28.78
C GLN A 186 -10.74 7.22 28.43
N PRO A 187 -9.73 7.15 29.29
CA PRO A 187 -8.62 6.22 29.10
C PRO A 187 -9.12 4.79 28.95
N VAL A 188 -8.48 4.02 28.05
CA VAL A 188 -8.88 2.64 27.78
C VAL A 188 -8.76 1.78 29.03
N THR A 189 -9.80 0.98 29.30
CA THR A 189 -9.86 0.02 30.42
C THR A 189 -9.83 -1.43 29.93
N ILE A 190 -9.75 -1.66 28.63
CA ILE A 190 -9.75 -2.98 27.99
C ILE A 190 -8.41 -3.67 28.27
N GLU A 191 -8.45 -4.81 28.97
CA GLU A 191 -7.28 -5.66 29.11
C GLU A 191 -7.04 -6.50 27.85
N GLN A 192 -5.81 -6.52 27.37
CA GLN A 192 -5.43 -7.37 26.24
C GLN A 192 -5.51 -8.84 26.66
N ARG A 193 -6.29 -9.63 25.93
CA ARG A 193 -6.40 -11.07 26.13
C ARG A 193 -5.77 -11.80 24.97
N GLU A 194 -4.67 -12.50 25.19
CA GLU A 194 -4.18 -13.51 24.25
C GLU A 194 -5.09 -14.75 24.33
N VAL A 195 -5.98 -14.89 23.36
CA VAL A 195 -6.92 -16.01 23.31
C VAL A 195 -6.29 -17.27 22.70
N THR A 196 -5.24 -17.11 21.90
CA THR A 196 -4.58 -18.24 21.23
C THR A 196 -3.07 -18.15 21.46
N PRO A 197 -2.45 -19.19 22.08
CA PRO A 197 -0.99 -19.22 22.22
C PRO A 197 -0.36 -19.22 20.80
N ARG A 198 0.61 -18.33 20.57
CA ARG A 198 1.38 -18.28 19.33
C ARG A 198 2.24 -19.54 19.25
N ILE A 199 1.84 -20.48 18.40
CA ILE A 199 2.67 -21.64 18.10
C ILE A 199 3.73 -21.19 17.06
N ILE A 200 4.98 -21.10 17.51
CA ILE A 200 6.11 -20.93 16.60
C ILE A 200 6.35 -22.29 15.96
N ARG A 201 6.11 -22.42 14.66
CA ARG A 201 6.50 -23.60 13.90
C ARG A 201 7.99 -23.50 13.64
N GLU A 202 8.75 -24.50 14.10
CA GLU A 202 10.17 -24.63 13.79
C GLU A 202 10.35 -24.88 12.29
N ASP A 203 11.43 -24.34 11.73
CA ASP A 203 11.82 -24.59 10.34
C ASP A 203 12.03 -26.10 10.15
N GLY A 204 11.34 -26.66 9.14
CA GLY A 204 11.44 -28.09 8.83
C GLY A 204 10.20 -28.93 9.14
N TYR A 205 9.14 -28.36 9.69
CA TYR A 205 7.90 -29.09 9.86
C TYR A 205 7.21 -29.29 8.50
N GLY A 206 7.37 -30.49 7.94
CA GLY A 206 6.82 -30.88 6.63
C GLY A 206 7.86 -31.16 5.54
N GLY A 207 9.14 -31.13 5.87
CA GLY A 207 10.22 -31.54 5.00
C GLY A 207 10.69 -32.98 5.30
N GLN A 208 9.96 -33.97 4.81
CA GLN A 208 10.46 -35.31 4.46
C GLN A 208 9.80 -35.72 3.15
#